data_f430995dea26255e48281bd13d73ec00
#
_entry.id   f430995dea26255e48281bd13d73ec00
#
_cell.length_a   1.000
_cell.length_b   1.000
_cell.length_c   1.000
_cell.angle_alpha   90.00
_cell.angle_beta   90.00
_cell.angle_gamma   90.00
#
_symmetry.space_group_name_H-M   'P 1'
#
loop_
_entity.id
_entity.type
_entity.pdbx_description
1 polymer ?
#
loop_
_entity_poly.entity_id
_entity_poly.type
_entity_poly.pdbx_seq_one_letter_code
_entity_poly.pdbx_strand_id
1 'polypeptide(L)'
;GEVVFKLECPEEAGVYDSPEQYVPTNIAIAPNGDFYVADGYGLSYIHQYNKDAEYIRTWGGKGSEPGKMSCNHGIWVDTRGEEPLLVVADRANVRLQYFTLDGEHVSFVTEGLRYPYHFDQRGDELLIPDLHGRVTIFDKDNQPVAQLFDNPDVQKREGYPNLPHVERVPEKFISPHGACWDREGNIFVAEWISDGRVTKLRKLH
;
A
#
# COMPACT_ATOMS: atom_id res chain seq x y z
N GLY A 1 -3.82 -24.80 5.94
CA GLY A 1 -4.42 -23.98 6.99
C GLY A 1 -5.93 -24.17 7.01
N GLU A 2 -6.55 -23.85 8.13
CA GLU A 2 -8.00 -23.82 8.29
C GLU A 2 -8.52 -22.41 8.04
N VAL A 3 -9.65 -22.26 7.34
CA VAL A 3 -10.32 -20.96 7.17
C VAL A 3 -11.04 -20.65 8.48
N VAL A 4 -10.67 -19.55 9.13
CA VAL A 4 -11.27 -19.10 10.40
C VAL A 4 -12.57 -18.35 10.14
N PHE A 5 -12.55 -17.41 9.20
CA PHE A 5 -13.74 -16.70 8.72
C PHE A 5 -13.52 -16.21 7.28
N LYS A 6 -14.60 -15.80 6.64
CA LYS A 6 -14.61 -15.20 5.31
C LYS A 6 -15.45 -13.92 5.35
N LEU A 7 -14.91 -12.82 4.83
CA LEU A 7 -15.67 -11.59 4.67
C LEU A 7 -16.25 -11.53 3.25
N GLU A 8 -17.49 -11.21 3.16
CA GLU A 8 -18.19 -10.88 1.92
C GLU A 8 -18.30 -9.36 1.78
N CYS A 9 -18.99 -8.90 0.74
CA CYS A 9 -19.31 -7.48 0.58
C CYS A 9 -20.10 -6.98 1.81
N PRO A 10 -19.66 -5.89 2.48
CA PRO A 10 -20.33 -5.40 3.68
C PRO A 10 -21.66 -4.71 3.32
N GLU A 11 -22.78 -5.40 3.50
CA GLU A 11 -24.12 -4.87 3.25
C GLU A 11 -24.43 -3.70 4.21
N GLU A 12 -23.92 -3.75 5.43
CA GLU A 12 -24.07 -2.72 6.47
C GLU A 12 -23.47 -1.38 6.05
N ALA A 13 -22.48 -1.38 5.15
CA ALA A 13 -21.89 -0.15 4.64
C ALA A 13 -22.86 0.69 3.80
N GLY A 14 -23.82 0.05 3.14
CA GLY A 14 -24.87 0.72 2.33
C GLY A 14 -24.31 1.55 1.15
N VAL A 15 -23.12 1.23 0.67
CA VAL A 15 -22.40 2.01 -0.37
C VAL A 15 -22.28 1.28 -1.70
N TYR A 16 -22.67 0.03 -1.75
CA TYR A 16 -22.62 -0.82 -2.95
C TYR A 16 -24.03 -1.11 -3.47
N ASP A 17 -24.23 -0.94 -4.77
CA ASP A 17 -25.47 -1.33 -5.44
C ASP A 17 -25.53 -2.84 -5.72
N SER A 18 -24.34 -3.48 -5.82
CA SER A 18 -24.21 -4.92 -5.97
C SER A 18 -22.88 -5.43 -5.40
N PRO A 19 -22.78 -6.70 -4.97
CA PRO A 19 -21.57 -7.27 -4.39
C PRO A 19 -20.35 -7.24 -5.33
N GLU A 20 -20.54 -7.24 -6.64
CA GLU A 20 -19.47 -7.20 -7.64
C GLU A 20 -18.72 -5.85 -7.66
N GLN A 21 -19.30 -4.81 -7.07
CA GLN A 21 -18.62 -3.52 -6.91
C GLN A 21 -17.56 -3.53 -5.80
N TYR A 22 -17.59 -4.53 -4.90
CA TYR A 22 -16.62 -4.72 -3.83
C TYR A 22 -15.45 -5.56 -4.32
N VAL A 23 -14.28 -4.93 -4.50
CA VAL A 23 -13.06 -5.59 -4.98
C VAL A 23 -11.87 -5.19 -4.11
N PRO A 24 -11.69 -5.86 -2.95
CA PRO A 24 -10.69 -5.50 -1.97
C PRO A 24 -9.26 -5.69 -2.48
N THR A 25 -8.36 -4.84 -2.00
CA THR A 25 -6.95 -4.81 -2.41
C THR A 25 -6.00 -5.20 -1.30
N ASN A 26 -6.24 -4.76 -0.07
CA ASN A 26 -5.33 -5.01 1.05
C ASN A 26 -6.05 -4.93 2.39
N ILE A 27 -5.36 -5.41 3.44
CA ILE A 27 -5.84 -5.42 4.82
C ILE A 27 -4.74 -4.93 5.78
N ALA A 28 -5.12 -4.17 6.81
CA ALA A 28 -4.25 -3.79 7.92
C ALA A 28 -4.89 -4.14 9.25
N ILE A 29 -4.08 -4.52 10.23
CA ILE A 29 -4.54 -4.92 11.57
C ILE A 29 -3.96 -3.95 12.59
N ALA A 30 -4.81 -3.36 13.42
CA ALA A 30 -4.43 -2.46 14.50
C ALA A 30 -4.00 -3.21 15.76
N PRO A 31 -3.28 -2.55 16.69
CA PRO A 31 -2.83 -3.18 17.94
C PRO A 31 -3.96 -3.69 18.85
N ASN A 32 -5.16 -3.10 18.76
CA ASN A 32 -6.34 -3.56 19.49
C ASN A 32 -7.04 -4.78 18.87
N GLY A 33 -6.56 -5.22 17.69
CA GLY A 33 -7.11 -6.34 16.95
C GLY A 33 -8.17 -5.95 15.92
N ASP A 34 -8.62 -4.70 15.86
CA ASP A 34 -9.45 -4.21 14.77
C ASP A 34 -8.67 -4.31 13.45
N PHE A 35 -9.39 -4.47 12.36
CA PHE A 35 -8.74 -4.50 11.06
C PHE A 35 -9.51 -3.70 10.01
N TYR A 36 -8.77 -3.29 9.00
CA TYR A 36 -9.23 -2.40 7.95
C TYR A 36 -9.06 -3.07 6.59
N VAL A 37 -10.09 -3.04 5.77
CA VAL A 37 -10.07 -3.59 4.41
C VAL A 37 -10.21 -2.45 3.42
N ALA A 38 -9.24 -2.31 2.53
CA ALA A 38 -9.27 -1.32 1.45
C ALA A 38 -9.95 -1.94 0.22
N ASP A 39 -10.96 -1.25 -0.33
CA ASP A 39 -11.68 -1.62 -1.55
C ASP A 39 -11.16 -0.83 -2.77
N GLY A 40 -9.87 -0.95 -3.04
CA GLY A 40 -9.18 -0.09 -4.01
C GLY A 40 -9.52 -0.38 -5.47
N TYR A 41 -9.91 -1.57 -5.83
CA TYR A 41 -10.36 -1.91 -7.17
C TYR A 41 -11.88 -1.80 -7.35
N GLY A 42 -12.62 -1.61 -6.26
CA GLY A 42 -14.04 -1.34 -6.26
C GLY A 42 -14.34 0.16 -6.26
N LEU A 43 -14.98 0.63 -5.20
CA LEU A 43 -15.44 2.02 -5.08
C LEU A 43 -14.53 2.91 -4.22
N SER A 44 -13.34 2.43 -3.86
CA SER A 44 -12.32 3.15 -3.07
C SER A 44 -12.75 3.51 -1.65
N TYR A 45 -13.50 2.62 -1.00
CA TYR A 45 -13.82 2.71 0.41
C TYR A 45 -12.79 1.99 1.30
N ILE A 46 -12.85 2.25 2.59
CA ILE A 46 -12.18 1.51 3.65
C ILE A 46 -13.25 1.05 4.63
N HIS A 47 -13.20 -0.23 5.00
CA HIS A 47 -14.13 -0.85 5.95
C HIS A 47 -13.36 -1.24 7.19
N GLN A 48 -13.86 -0.85 8.36
CA GLN A 48 -13.32 -1.25 9.67
C GLN A 48 -14.19 -2.35 10.27
N TYR A 49 -13.51 -3.35 10.80
CA TYR A 49 -14.09 -4.45 11.55
C TYR A 49 -13.38 -4.60 12.88
N ASN A 50 -14.08 -5.09 13.90
CA ASN A 50 -13.44 -5.46 15.16
C ASN A 50 -12.69 -6.81 15.02
N LYS A 51 -11.96 -7.21 16.08
CA LYS A 51 -11.21 -8.47 16.14
C LYS A 51 -12.07 -9.75 15.93
N ASP A 52 -13.37 -9.68 16.12
CA ASP A 52 -14.34 -10.76 15.96
C ASP A 52 -15.02 -10.73 14.57
N ALA A 53 -14.50 -9.90 13.65
CA ALA A 53 -14.98 -9.68 12.30
C ALA A 53 -16.39 -9.05 12.20
N GLU A 54 -16.82 -8.33 13.23
CA GLU A 54 -18.06 -7.56 13.21
C GLU A 54 -17.79 -6.19 12.57
N TYR A 55 -18.66 -5.76 11.67
CA TYR A 55 -18.56 -4.48 10.98
C TYR A 55 -18.69 -3.30 11.98
N ILE A 56 -17.84 -2.29 11.81
CA ILE A 56 -17.86 -1.06 12.62
C ILE A 56 -18.31 0.13 11.78
N ARG A 57 -17.57 0.42 10.68
CA ARG A 57 -17.82 1.61 9.85
C ARG A 57 -17.18 1.53 8.48
N THR A 58 -17.56 2.48 7.63
CA THR A 58 -16.99 2.70 6.30
C THR A 58 -16.76 4.18 6.07
N TRP A 59 -15.63 4.50 5.41
CA TRP A 59 -15.34 5.85 4.92
C TRP A 59 -14.60 5.81 3.60
N GLY A 60 -14.36 6.96 2.99
CA GLY A 60 -13.67 7.04 1.71
C GLY A 60 -14.59 7.27 0.54
N GLY A 61 -14.45 6.44 -0.49
CA GLY A 61 -15.10 6.58 -1.79
C GLY A 61 -14.24 7.35 -2.79
N LYS A 62 -14.63 7.31 -4.07
CA LYS A 62 -13.87 7.90 -5.19
C LYS A 62 -13.79 9.42 -5.10
N GLY A 63 -12.59 9.97 -5.31
CA GLY A 63 -12.33 11.41 -5.37
C GLY A 63 -10.89 11.78 -5.08
N SER A 64 -10.63 13.09 -4.96
CA SER A 64 -9.32 13.65 -4.65
C SER A 64 -9.31 14.58 -3.43
N GLU A 65 -10.48 14.91 -2.87
CA GLU A 65 -10.62 15.69 -1.67
C GLU A 65 -10.06 14.93 -0.44
N PRO A 66 -9.79 15.60 0.68
CA PRO A 66 -9.42 14.93 1.93
C PRO A 66 -10.44 13.84 2.30
N GLY A 67 -9.93 12.64 2.57
CA GLY A 67 -10.75 11.47 2.87
C GLY A 67 -11.31 10.73 1.65
N LYS A 68 -11.27 11.29 0.44
CA LYS A 68 -11.60 10.60 -0.80
C LYS A 68 -10.35 10.02 -1.44
N MET A 69 -10.49 8.92 -2.19
CA MET A 69 -9.37 8.17 -2.74
C MET A 69 -9.61 7.76 -4.18
N SER A 70 -8.53 7.42 -4.86
CA SER A 70 -8.57 6.83 -6.19
C SER A 70 -7.66 5.62 -6.23
N CYS A 71 -8.26 4.43 -6.24
CA CYS A 71 -7.53 3.17 -6.20
C CYS A 71 -6.60 3.07 -4.98
N ASN A 72 -7.16 3.15 -3.77
CA ASN A 72 -6.47 2.94 -2.49
C ASN A 72 -5.99 1.49 -2.39
N HIS A 73 -4.70 1.26 -2.74
CA HIS A 73 -4.21 -0.11 -2.90
C HIS A 73 -3.62 -0.68 -1.63
N GLY A 74 -2.55 -0.11 -1.13
CA GLY A 74 -1.94 -0.48 0.14
C GLY A 74 -2.62 0.21 1.32
N ILE A 75 -2.70 -0.49 2.43
CA ILE A 75 -3.18 0.04 3.71
C ILE A 75 -2.31 -0.55 4.83
N TRP A 76 -1.96 0.27 5.82
CA TRP A 76 -1.08 -0.12 6.92
C TRP A 76 -1.42 0.65 8.18
N VAL A 77 -1.24 0.02 9.35
CA VAL A 77 -1.29 0.74 10.63
C VAL A 77 0.13 1.19 10.96
N ASP A 78 0.40 2.47 10.76
CA ASP A 78 1.68 3.12 11.02
C ASP A 78 1.79 3.42 12.52
N THR A 79 2.81 2.81 13.16
CA THR A 79 3.08 2.93 14.59
C THR A 79 4.38 3.70 14.88
N ARG A 80 4.89 4.49 13.91
CA ARG A 80 6.11 5.30 14.09
C ARG A 80 5.89 6.55 14.94
N GLY A 81 4.65 7.02 15.04
CA GLY A 81 4.25 8.14 15.89
C GLY A 81 3.86 7.74 17.30
N GLU A 82 3.50 8.72 18.12
CA GLU A 82 3.01 8.48 19.50
C GLU A 82 1.69 7.70 19.49
N GLU A 83 0.79 8.06 18.56
CA GLU A 83 -0.48 7.37 18.34
C GLU A 83 -0.44 6.65 16.98
N PRO A 84 -0.98 5.43 16.90
CA PRO A 84 -1.06 4.72 15.63
C PRO A 84 -2.02 5.42 14.66
N LEU A 85 -1.62 5.53 13.40
CA LEU A 85 -2.43 6.07 12.32
C LEU A 85 -2.61 5.03 11.22
N LEU A 86 -3.71 5.11 10.51
CA LEU A 86 -3.91 4.33 9.30
C LEU A 86 -3.32 5.08 8.11
N VAL A 87 -2.31 4.52 7.45
CA VAL A 87 -1.75 5.06 6.22
C VAL A 87 -2.27 4.29 5.01
N VAL A 88 -2.63 5.03 3.97
CA VAL A 88 -3.24 4.49 2.74
C VAL A 88 -2.46 4.97 1.53
N ALA A 89 -2.07 4.05 0.66
CA ALA A 89 -1.55 4.35 -0.66
C ALA A 89 -2.71 4.74 -1.59
N ASP A 90 -3.01 6.02 -1.67
CA ASP A 90 -4.00 6.62 -2.58
C ASP A 90 -3.36 6.73 -3.96
N ARG A 91 -3.21 5.55 -4.59
CA ARG A 91 -2.27 5.26 -5.66
C ARG A 91 -2.48 6.12 -6.89
N ALA A 92 -3.70 6.22 -7.39
CA ALA A 92 -3.98 6.97 -8.61
C ALA A 92 -3.97 8.50 -8.39
N ASN A 93 -4.08 8.95 -7.13
CA ASN A 93 -3.86 10.35 -6.75
C ASN A 93 -2.37 10.64 -6.44
N VAL A 94 -1.49 9.64 -6.54
CA VAL A 94 -0.02 9.76 -6.32
C VAL A 94 0.32 10.36 -4.95
N ARG A 95 -0.31 9.83 -3.90
CA ARG A 95 -0.12 10.33 -2.52
C ARG A 95 -0.35 9.24 -1.49
N LEU A 96 0.09 9.51 -0.26
CA LEU A 96 -0.41 8.80 0.92
C LEU A 96 -1.45 9.68 1.61
N GLN A 97 -2.44 9.04 2.20
CA GLN A 97 -3.35 9.67 3.14
C GLN A 97 -3.20 9.03 4.51
N TYR A 98 -3.15 9.85 5.54
CA TYR A 98 -3.18 9.44 6.93
C TYR A 98 -4.57 9.68 7.51
N PHE A 99 -5.04 8.70 8.26
CA PHE A 99 -6.30 8.75 8.99
C PHE A 99 -6.06 8.36 10.44
N THR A 100 -6.90 8.86 11.35
CA THR A 100 -7.04 8.23 12.66
C THR A 100 -7.57 6.80 12.48
N LEU A 101 -7.46 5.96 13.50
CA LEU A 101 -8.05 4.62 13.47
C LEU A 101 -9.59 4.65 13.39
N ASP A 102 -10.19 5.81 13.65
CA ASP A 102 -11.65 6.06 13.52
C ASP A 102 -12.05 6.60 12.14
N GLY A 103 -11.10 6.78 11.22
CA GLY A 103 -11.34 7.16 9.84
C GLY A 103 -11.37 8.68 9.57
N GLU A 104 -10.98 9.51 10.55
CA GLU A 104 -10.84 10.96 10.34
C GLU A 104 -9.55 11.25 9.57
N HIS A 105 -9.65 12.06 8.51
CA HIS A 105 -8.48 12.45 7.72
C HIS A 105 -7.54 13.34 8.53
N VAL A 106 -6.23 13.02 8.51
CA VAL A 106 -5.19 13.75 9.25
C VAL A 106 -4.32 14.57 8.29
N SER A 107 -3.71 13.94 7.28
CA SER A 107 -2.74 14.60 6.41
C SER A 107 -2.52 13.87 5.09
N PHE A 108 -1.80 14.55 4.18
CA PHE A 108 -1.26 13.97 2.96
C PHE A 108 0.26 13.93 3.00
N VAL A 109 0.84 12.92 2.31
CA VAL A 109 2.25 12.92 1.89
C VAL A 109 2.28 12.77 0.37
N THR A 110 2.93 13.69 -0.31
CA THR A 110 3.00 13.72 -1.78
C THR A 110 4.43 13.63 -2.32
N GLU A 111 5.42 14.01 -1.50
CA GLU A 111 6.81 13.96 -1.91
C GLU A 111 7.36 12.53 -1.92
N GLY A 112 8.31 12.28 -2.80
CA GLY A 112 8.99 10.99 -2.88
C GLY A 112 8.16 9.84 -3.48
N LEU A 113 6.99 10.09 -4.03
CA LEU A 113 6.05 9.09 -4.56
C LEU A 113 5.86 9.25 -6.08
N ARG A 114 5.55 8.12 -6.75
CA ARG A 114 5.14 8.07 -8.16
C ARG A 114 3.83 7.30 -8.35
N TYR A 115 3.77 6.07 -7.82
CA TYR A 115 2.59 5.21 -7.89
C TYR A 115 2.65 4.21 -6.73
N PRO A 116 2.48 4.69 -5.46
CA PRO A 116 2.70 3.90 -4.25
C PRO A 116 1.75 2.70 -4.19
N TYR A 117 2.27 1.55 -3.68
CA TYR A 117 1.53 0.31 -3.81
C TYR A 117 1.26 -0.43 -2.50
N HIS A 118 2.27 -0.61 -1.68
CA HIS A 118 2.22 -1.40 -0.45
C HIS A 118 3.08 -0.75 0.64
N PHE A 119 3.07 -1.33 1.83
CA PHE A 119 3.85 -0.85 2.97
C PHE A 119 4.51 -2.01 3.72
N ASP A 120 5.66 -1.75 4.30
CA ASP A 120 6.21 -2.49 5.43
C ASP A 120 6.89 -1.51 6.38
N GLN A 121 6.90 -1.80 7.68
CA GLN A 121 7.46 -0.92 8.70
C GLN A 121 8.54 -1.65 9.49
N ARG A 122 9.67 -0.93 9.73
CA ARG A 122 10.75 -1.40 10.57
C ARG A 122 11.29 -0.27 11.45
N GLY A 123 10.92 -0.28 12.75
CA GLY A 123 11.24 0.84 13.64
C GLY A 123 10.61 2.13 13.12
N ASP A 124 11.44 3.16 12.96
CA ASP A 124 11.03 4.49 12.48
C ASP A 124 11.01 4.62 10.95
N GLU A 125 11.23 3.52 10.23
CA GLU A 125 11.27 3.52 8.77
C GLU A 125 10.01 2.88 8.18
N LEU A 126 9.47 3.49 7.11
CA LEU A 126 8.38 2.96 6.31
C LEU A 126 8.86 2.69 4.89
N LEU A 127 8.72 1.44 4.44
CA LEU A 127 9.13 0.97 3.12
C LEU A 127 7.93 1.00 2.18
N ILE A 128 8.09 1.65 1.04
CA ILE A 128 7.03 1.80 0.04
C ILE A 128 7.55 1.38 -1.33
N PRO A 129 7.11 0.23 -1.86
CA PRO A 129 7.31 -0.09 -3.27
C PRO A 129 6.42 0.79 -4.13
N ASP A 130 7.01 1.31 -5.19
CA ASP A 130 6.38 2.19 -6.16
C ASP A 130 6.39 1.50 -7.53
N LEU A 131 5.20 1.20 -8.07
CA LEU A 131 5.08 0.49 -9.36
C LEU A 131 5.85 1.15 -10.50
N HIS A 132 6.12 2.45 -10.43
CA HIS A 132 6.90 3.16 -11.42
C HIS A 132 8.41 3.12 -11.11
N GLY A 133 8.88 1.92 -10.78
CA GLY A 133 10.28 1.53 -10.89
C GLY A 133 11.19 1.96 -9.74
N ARG A 134 10.73 2.02 -8.50
CA ARG A 134 11.61 2.20 -7.33
C ARG A 134 11.00 1.69 -6.04
N VAL A 135 11.81 1.62 -5.00
CA VAL A 135 11.36 1.45 -3.62
C VAL A 135 11.87 2.64 -2.81
N THR A 136 10.98 3.31 -2.08
CA THR A 136 11.33 4.46 -1.24
C THR A 136 11.26 4.07 0.23
N ILE A 137 12.24 4.52 1.02
CA ILE A 137 12.22 4.44 2.48
C ILE A 137 11.95 5.86 3.00
N PHE A 138 10.95 5.95 3.87
CA PHE A 138 10.59 7.18 4.56
C PHE A 138 10.96 7.08 6.04
N ASP A 139 11.42 8.18 6.62
CA ASP A 139 11.62 8.30 8.08
C ASP A 139 10.29 8.55 8.81
N LYS A 140 10.38 8.70 10.16
CA LYS A 140 9.20 8.96 11.01
C LYS A 140 8.48 10.28 10.71
N ASP A 141 9.17 11.23 10.08
CA ASP A 141 8.63 12.55 9.70
C ASP A 141 8.11 12.56 8.24
N ASN A 142 7.98 11.36 7.65
CA ASN A 142 7.56 11.13 6.27
C ASN A 142 8.47 11.82 5.23
N GLN A 143 9.77 11.95 5.53
CA GLN A 143 10.76 12.41 4.56
C GLN A 143 11.38 11.22 3.83
N PRO A 144 11.52 11.25 2.50
CA PRO A 144 12.17 10.18 1.77
C PRO A 144 13.68 10.19 2.05
N VAL A 145 14.17 9.19 2.79
CA VAL A 145 15.60 9.07 3.18
C VAL A 145 16.40 8.19 2.23
N ALA A 146 15.75 7.31 1.47
CA ALA A 146 16.39 6.50 0.44
C ALA A 146 15.44 6.16 -0.70
N GLN A 147 15.97 6.11 -1.91
CA GLN A 147 15.29 5.65 -3.12
C GLN A 147 16.15 4.58 -3.77
N LEU A 148 15.69 3.33 -3.71
CA LEU A 148 16.47 2.17 -4.09
C LEU A 148 16.17 1.78 -5.53
N PHE A 149 17.24 1.49 -6.30
CA PHE A 149 17.19 0.97 -7.68
C PHE A 149 16.24 1.73 -8.59
N ASP A 150 16.27 3.07 -8.44
CA ASP A 150 15.40 3.99 -9.17
C ASP A 150 15.55 3.86 -10.69
N ASN A 151 14.44 3.67 -11.38
CA ASN A 151 14.33 3.55 -12.82
C ASN A 151 13.30 4.58 -13.33
N PRO A 152 13.72 5.83 -13.47
CA PRO A 152 12.82 6.89 -13.86
C PRO A 152 12.24 6.63 -15.25
N ASP A 153 10.95 6.97 -15.41
CA ASP A 153 10.20 6.87 -16.66
C ASP A 153 10.04 5.44 -17.23
N VAL A 154 10.35 4.40 -16.44
CA VAL A 154 10.21 3.01 -16.87
C VAL A 154 8.80 2.68 -17.35
N GLN A 155 7.78 3.29 -16.72
CA GLN A 155 6.37 3.11 -17.08
C GLN A 155 5.99 3.69 -18.46
N LYS A 156 6.84 4.53 -19.05
CA LYS A 156 6.67 5.10 -20.39
C LYS A 156 7.27 4.22 -21.50
N ARG A 157 8.02 3.18 -21.12
CA ARG A 157 8.66 2.28 -22.08
C ARG A 157 7.64 1.34 -22.70
N GLU A 158 7.83 1.09 -24.01
CA GLU A 158 7.01 0.11 -24.72
C GLU A 158 7.13 -1.28 -24.07
N GLY A 159 5.99 -1.95 -23.86
CA GLY A 159 5.92 -3.25 -23.23
C GLY A 159 5.90 -3.23 -21.70
N TYR A 160 5.93 -2.05 -21.05
CA TYR A 160 5.82 -1.98 -19.59
C TYR A 160 4.51 -2.64 -19.08
N PRO A 161 4.54 -3.43 -17.97
CA PRO A 161 5.71 -3.75 -17.13
C PRO A 161 6.55 -4.92 -17.64
N ASN A 162 6.17 -5.57 -18.73
CA ASN A 162 6.76 -6.80 -19.26
C ASN A 162 7.88 -6.51 -20.26
N LEU A 163 8.85 -5.71 -19.86
CA LEU A 163 10.00 -5.39 -20.71
C LEU A 163 10.77 -6.66 -21.10
N PRO A 164 11.35 -6.73 -22.34
CA PRO A 164 12.22 -7.81 -22.74
C PRO A 164 13.38 -8.04 -21.77
N HIS A 165 13.80 -9.30 -21.56
CA HIS A 165 14.87 -9.64 -20.62
C HIS A 165 16.17 -8.85 -20.85
N VAL A 166 16.52 -8.63 -22.12
CA VAL A 166 17.72 -7.87 -22.51
C VAL A 166 17.70 -6.40 -22.08
N GLU A 167 16.53 -5.89 -21.75
CA GLU A 167 16.33 -4.51 -21.29
C GLU A 167 16.25 -4.38 -19.77
N ARG A 168 16.28 -5.50 -19.05
CA ARG A 168 16.17 -5.54 -17.58
C ARG A 168 17.54 -5.39 -16.95
N VAL A 169 17.78 -4.23 -16.36
CA VAL A 169 19.04 -3.94 -15.65
C VAL A 169 18.93 -4.47 -14.22
N PRO A 170 19.92 -5.22 -13.71
CA PRO A 170 19.87 -5.81 -12.36
C PRO A 170 19.61 -4.78 -11.23
N GLU A 171 20.26 -3.61 -11.31
CA GLU A 171 20.14 -2.54 -10.30
C GLU A 171 19.02 -1.52 -10.64
N LYS A 172 18.03 -1.93 -11.43
CA LYS A 172 16.87 -1.11 -11.79
C LYS A 172 15.59 -1.91 -11.58
N PHE A 173 14.66 -1.35 -10.83
CA PHE A 173 13.32 -1.91 -10.74
C PHE A 173 12.49 -1.56 -11.97
N ILE A 174 11.53 -2.43 -12.27
CA ILE A 174 10.55 -2.21 -13.34
C ILE A 174 9.20 -1.85 -12.69
N SER A 175 8.64 -2.77 -11.92
CA SER A 175 7.31 -2.62 -11.33
C SER A 175 7.25 -3.24 -9.93
N PRO A 176 7.92 -2.65 -8.91
CA PRO A 176 7.85 -3.12 -7.53
C PRO A 176 6.41 -3.12 -7.03
N HIS A 177 5.94 -4.29 -6.62
CA HIS A 177 4.55 -4.47 -6.17
C HIS A 177 4.46 -4.69 -4.66
N GLY A 178 5.37 -5.47 -4.11
CA GLY A 178 5.50 -5.71 -2.68
C GLY A 178 6.95 -5.63 -2.24
N ALA A 179 7.18 -5.11 -1.05
CA ALA A 179 8.50 -5.10 -0.43
C ALA A 179 8.37 -5.35 1.08
N CYS A 180 9.35 -6.03 1.66
CA CYS A 180 9.41 -6.25 3.11
C CYS A 180 10.86 -6.35 3.58
N TRP A 181 11.08 -6.02 4.87
CA TRP A 181 12.33 -6.32 5.55
C TRP A 181 12.37 -7.74 6.10
N ASP A 182 13.55 -8.33 6.13
CA ASP A 182 13.81 -9.43 7.04
C ASP A 182 14.33 -8.93 8.41
N ARG A 183 14.51 -9.86 9.34
CA ARG A 183 14.99 -9.54 10.71
C ARG A 183 16.36 -8.89 10.73
N GLU A 184 17.19 -9.17 9.73
CA GLU A 184 18.56 -8.64 9.59
C GLU A 184 18.57 -7.24 8.96
N GLY A 185 17.44 -6.78 8.42
CA GLY A 185 17.29 -5.49 7.75
C GLY A 185 17.60 -5.55 6.26
N ASN A 186 17.67 -6.74 5.66
CA ASN A 186 17.66 -6.86 4.21
C ASN A 186 16.24 -6.62 3.69
N ILE A 187 16.13 -6.13 2.45
CA ILE A 187 14.85 -5.86 1.81
C ILE A 187 14.62 -6.89 0.70
N PHE A 188 13.44 -7.48 0.68
CA PHE A 188 12.96 -8.31 -0.40
C PHE A 188 11.92 -7.52 -1.18
N VAL A 189 12.06 -7.49 -2.50
CA VAL A 189 11.15 -6.77 -3.40
C VAL A 189 10.61 -7.74 -4.44
N ALA A 190 9.30 -7.89 -4.48
CA ALA A 190 8.60 -8.64 -5.52
C ALA A 190 8.06 -7.68 -6.58
N GLU A 191 8.27 -8.00 -7.86
CA GLU A 191 7.86 -7.17 -8.97
C GLU A 191 6.67 -7.77 -9.73
N TRP A 192 5.77 -6.91 -10.17
CA TRP A 192 4.62 -7.25 -11.00
C TRP A 192 5.01 -7.26 -12.47
N ILE A 193 5.61 -8.36 -12.89
CA ILE A 193 5.99 -8.68 -14.29
C ILE A 193 5.61 -10.13 -14.57
N SER A 194 5.35 -10.49 -15.84
CA SER A 194 4.75 -11.79 -16.21
C SER A 194 5.49 -13.01 -15.67
N ASP A 195 6.81 -12.99 -15.69
CA ASP A 195 7.68 -14.08 -15.25
C ASP A 195 8.15 -13.93 -13.80
N GLY A 196 7.72 -12.86 -13.13
CA GLY A 196 8.09 -12.54 -11.76
C GLY A 196 9.58 -12.23 -11.58
N ARG A 197 9.88 -11.33 -10.63
CA ARG A 197 11.25 -11.14 -10.14
C ARG A 197 11.18 -10.84 -8.65
N VAL A 198 12.00 -11.56 -7.86
CA VAL A 198 12.23 -11.23 -6.46
C VAL A 198 13.68 -10.82 -6.29
N THR A 199 13.89 -9.60 -5.80
CA THR A 199 15.22 -9.03 -5.56
C THR A 199 15.46 -8.94 -4.06
N LYS A 200 16.59 -9.48 -3.58
CA LYS A 200 17.07 -9.24 -2.21
C LYS A 200 18.12 -8.13 -2.23
N LEU A 201 17.85 -7.04 -1.54
CA LEU A 201 18.81 -5.98 -1.25
C LEU A 201 19.43 -6.26 0.12
N ARG A 202 20.73 -6.44 0.16
CA ARG A 202 21.45 -6.73 1.40
C ARG A 202 21.80 -5.42 2.10
N LYS A 203 21.49 -5.34 3.40
CA LYS A 203 21.99 -4.25 4.24
C LYS A 203 23.51 -4.35 4.35
N LEU A 204 24.20 -3.26 4.03
CA LEU A 204 25.65 -3.13 4.28
C LEU A 204 25.85 -2.55 5.68
N HIS A 205 26.87 -3.04 6.38
CA HIS A 205 27.25 -2.61 7.74
C HIS A 205 28.10 -1.36 7.68
#